data_e2b709ebcff3112cf5cc28abf879bd20
#
_entry.id   e2b709ebcff3112cf5cc28abf879bd20
#
_cell.length_a   1.000
_cell.length_b   1.000
_cell.length_c   1.000
_cell.angle_alpha   90.00
_cell.angle_beta   90.00
_cell.angle_gamma   90.00
#
_symmetry.space_group_name_H-M   'P 1'
#
loop_
_entity.id
_entity.type
_entity.pdbx_description
1 polymer ?
#
loop_
_entity_poly.entity_id
_entity_poly.type
_entity_poly.pdbx_seq_one_letter_code
_entity_poly.pdbx_strand_id
1 'polypeptide(L)'
;TGVANVPAEYEADVIRAGSICQVVTPSIIAAQIEQESNWNPKAGSGAGAQGIAQFMPGTWAAHGLDGDGDGKADIWNPHDAIWSQGNYMCDLASQVETAKKSGRLAGDTLQLTLAAYNAGLGNVLKYGTIPPFTETTNYVKRIIDLARSKYTSSGGDDSGATVGTLSPKLVMSDSWHVNIEAMGLHYARFPDYDTYQCTWWAAMRRNQIGKPVDAHMGNGAQWNDTAARLGYKVGRSPKPGDVMCFEAGVLGADGYYGHVAVVEQVNSDGSILISQSGTGWMAVVTQTISSAQLKANAGGVSFIH
;
A
#
# COMPACT_ATOMS: atom_id res chain seq x y z
N THR A 1 13.80 -2.99 -5.36
CA THR A 1 12.46 -2.42 -5.58
C THR A 1 11.80 -3.11 -6.77
N GLY A 2 11.52 -4.38 -6.65
CA GLY A 2 10.93 -5.15 -7.73
C GLY A 2 9.40 -5.16 -7.64
N VAL A 3 8.76 -5.24 -8.78
CA VAL A 3 7.39 -5.66 -8.94
C VAL A 3 7.39 -7.16 -9.25
N ALA A 4 6.38 -7.92 -8.80
CA ALA A 4 6.26 -9.34 -9.07
C ALA A 4 5.26 -9.60 -10.21
N ASN A 5 5.40 -10.76 -10.88
CA ASN A 5 4.42 -11.30 -11.83
C ASN A 5 4.05 -10.40 -13.02
N VAL A 6 4.87 -9.42 -13.34
CA VAL A 6 4.73 -8.61 -14.56
C VAL A 6 5.29 -9.41 -15.73
N PRO A 7 4.65 -9.39 -16.92
CA PRO A 7 5.27 -9.93 -18.13
C PRO A 7 6.66 -9.33 -18.34
N ALA A 8 7.65 -10.19 -18.59
CA ALA A 8 9.07 -9.79 -18.63
C ALA A 8 9.36 -8.62 -19.59
N GLU A 9 8.64 -8.58 -20.71
CA GLU A 9 8.73 -7.54 -21.74
C GLU A 9 8.30 -6.14 -21.25
N TYR A 10 7.47 -6.04 -20.19
CA TYR A 10 6.95 -4.77 -19.66
C TYR A 10 7.50 -4.43 -18.28
N GLU A 11 8.33 -5.27 -17.67
CA GLU A 11 8.80 -5.10 -16.29
C GLU A 11 9.55 -3.78 -16.12
N ALA A 12 10.47 -3.46 -17.04
CA ALA A 12 11.25 -2.21 -16.98
C ALA A 12 10.35 -0.97 -17.11
N ASP A 13 9.35 -1.01 -18.00
CA ASP A 13 8.41 0.09 -18.19
C ASP A 13 7.53 0.31 -16.95
N VAL A 14 7.04 -0.77 -16.36
CA VAL A 14 6.22 -0.74 -15.14
C VAL A 14 7.01 -0.17 -13.97
N ILE A 15 8.26 -0.59 -13.77
CA ILE A 15 9.13 -0.05 -12.72
C ILE A 15 9.36 1.45 -12.94
N ARG A 16 9.67 1.85 -14.16
CA ARG A 16 9.90 3.25 -14.52
C ARG A 16 8.65 4.09 -14.30
N ALA A 17 7.50 3.65 -14.81
CA ALA A 17 6.22 4.34 -14.68
C ALA A 17 5.73 4.45 -13.23
N GLY A 18 5.96 3.43 -12.39
CA GLY A 18 5.62 3.39 -10.97
C GLY A 18 6.65 4.05 -10.05
N SER A 19 7.64 4.74 -10.61
CA SER A 19 8.71 5.42 -9.85
C SER A 19 8.70 6.95 -10.02
N ILE A 20 7.69 7.49 -10.72
CA ILE A 20 7.60 8.92 -11.04
C ILE A 20 7.19 9.74 -9.82
N CYS A 21 6.25 9.26 -9.02
CA CYS A 21 5.75 9.93 -7.82
C CYS A 21 5.48 8.94 -6.69
N GLN A 22 5.32 9.47 -5.47
CA GLN A 22 5.17 8.61 -4.29
C GLN A 22 3.85 7.85 -4.20
N VAL A 23 2.79 8.38 -4.77
CA VAL A 23 1.44 7.80 -4.68
C VAL A 23 1.30 6.56 -5.56
N VAL A 24 1.99 6.53 -6.70
CA VAL A 24 1.83 5.50 -7.74
C VAL A 24 3.06 4.59 -7.74
N THR A 25 2.87 3.34 -7.33
CA THR A 25 3.94 2.35 -7.25
C THR A 25 3.94 1.43 -8.48
N PRO A 26 5.05 0.71 -8.77
CA PRO A 26 5.08 -0.29 -9.84
C PRO A 26 3.98 -1.35 -9.72
N SER A 27 3.67 -1.81 -8.51
CA SER A 27 2.59 -2.77 -8.29
C SER A 27 1.21 -2.21 -8.62
N ILE A 28 0.97 -0.93 -8.39
CA ILE A 28 -0.27 -0.25 -8.79
C ILE A 28 -0.37 -0.13 -10.30
N ILE A 29 0.70 0.27 -10.99
CA ILE A 29 0.74 0.31 -12.47
C ILE A 29 0.43 -1.06 -13.05
N ALA A 30 1.07 -2.11 -12.56
CA ALA A 30 0.85 -3.48 -13.03
C ALA A 30 -0.60 -3.95 -12.82
N ALA A 31 -1.14 -3.74 -11.62
CA ALA A 31 -2.51 -4.11 -11.28
C ALA A 31 -3.53 -3.35 -12.14
N GLN A 32 -3.28 -2.08 -12.41
CA GLN A 32 -4.12 -1.25 -13.25
C GLN A 32 -4.12 -1.76 -14.71
N ILE A 33 -2.96 -2.11 -15.26
CA ILE A 33 -2.86 -2.68 -16.62
C ILE A 33 -3.62 -4.01 -16.72
N GLU A 34 -3.50 -4.88 -15.71
CA GLU A 34 -4.29 -6.12 -15.70
C GLU A 34 -5.79 -5.82 -15.66
N GLN A 35 -6.23 -4.86 -14.85
CA GLN A 35 -7.62 -4.47 -14.77
C GLN A 35 -8.13 -3.87 -16.08
N GLU A 36 -7.31 -3.04 -16.75
CA GLU A 36 -7.71 -2.35 -17.99
C GLU A 36 -7.78 -3.29 -19.19
N SER A 37 -6.80 -4.14 -19.39
CA SER A 37 -6.63 -4.92 -20.62
C SER A 37 -6.20 -6.35 -20.43
N ASN A 38 -5.94 -6.79 -19.19
CA ASN A 38 -5.28 -8.06 -18.92
C ASN A 38 -3.98 -8.23 -19.74
N TRP A 39 -3.17 -7.16 -19.79
CA TRP A 39 -1.91 -7.09 -20.53
C TRP A 39 -2.03 -7.18 -22.06
N ASN A 40 -3.22 -7.00 -22.62
CA ASN A 40 -3.44 -7.06 -24.06
C ASN A 40 -3.21 -5.68 -24.72
N PRO A 41 -2.12 -5.48 -25.48
CA PRO A 41 -1.83 -4.19 -26.11
C PRO A 41 -2.81 -3.83 -27.24
N LYS A 42 -3.60 -4.77 -27.69
CA LYS A 42 -4.62 -4.56 -28.74
C LYS A 42 -6.04 -4.48 -28.19
N ALA A 43 -6.19 -4.33 -26.87
CA ALA A 43 -7.49 -4.20 -26.22
C ALA A 43 -8.20 -2.92 -26.67
N GLY A 44 -9.50 -3.03 -26.91
CA GLY A 44 -10.39 -1.90 -27.16
C GLY A 44 -11.68 -2.07 -26.38
N SER A 45 -12.27 -0.98 -25.90
CA SER A 45 -13.56 -1.01 -25.23
C SER A 45 -14.69 -0.53 -26.14
N GLY A 46 -15.94 -0.90 -25.81
CA GLY A 46 -17.12 -0.39 -26.52
C GLY A 46 -17.29 1.13 -26.38
N ALA A 47 -16.66 1.75 -25.38
CA ALA A 47 -16.66 3.19 -25.18
C ALA A 47 -15.52 3.91 -25.94
N GLY A 48 -14.64 3.16 -26.62
CA GLY A 48 -13.55 3.73 -27.44
C GLY A 48 -12.20 3.84 -26.74
N ALA A 49 -12.02 3.29 -25.55
CA ALA A 49 -10.71 3.18 -24.92
C ALA A 49 -9.81 2.20 -25.70
N GLN A 50 -8.51 2.48 -25.76
CA GLN A 50 -7.56 1.81 -26.65
C GLN A 50 -6.27 1.44 -25.95
N GLY A 51 -5.72 0.27 -26.35
CA GLY A 51 -4.40 -0.20 -25.97
C GLY A 51 -4.32 -0.79 -24.56
N ILE A 52 -3.10 -1.09 -24.13
CA ILE A 52 -2.83 -1.80 -22.88
C ILE A 52 -3.30 -1.06 -21.64
N ALA A 53 -3.29 0.27 -21.66
CA ALA A 53 -3.69 1.15 -20.56
C ALA A 53 -5.09 1.78 -20.74
N GLN A 54 -5.81 1.39 -21.81
CA GLN A 54 -7.19 1.81 -22.09
C GLN A 54 -7.39 3.33 -22.07
N PHE A 55 -6.48 4.08 -22.70
CA PHE A 55 -6.66 5.52 -22.89
C PHE A 55 -7.80 5.82 -23.85
N MET A 56 -8.60 6.83 -23.51
CA MET A 56 -9.48 7.46 -24.49
C MET A 56 -8.66 8.31 -25.44
N PRO A 57 -8.99 8.37 -26.74
CA PRO A 57 -8.21 9.17 -27.71
C PRO A 57 -8.04 10.63 -27.33
N GLY A 58 -9.04 11.24 -26.71
CA GLY A 58 -8.96 12.63 -26.23
C GLY A 58 -7.97 12.80 -25.07
N THR A 59 -7.95 11.85 -24.14
CA THR A 59 -6.97 11.84 -23.04
C THR A 59 -5.56 11.57 -23.58
N TRP A 60 -5.44 10.67 -24.54
CA TRP A 60 -4.15 10.38 -25.20
C TRP A 60 -3.58 11.62 -25.91
N ALA A 61 -4.40 12.37 -26.62
CA ALA A 61 -3.97 13.58 -27.29
C ALA A 61 -3.35 14.63 -26.35
N ALA A 62 -3.80 14.64 -25.08
CA ALA A 62 -3.29 15.56 -24.06
C ALA A 62 -2.13 15.00 -23.24
N HIS A 63 -2.06 13.68 -23.04
CA HIS A 63 -1.16 13.04 -22.06
C HIS A 63 -0.28 11.93 -22.65
N GLY A 64 -0.45 11.59 -23.92
CA GLY A 64 0.37 10.57 -24.60
C GLY A 64 1.83 11.02 -24.73
N LEU A 65 2.74 10.13 -24.36
CA LEU A 65 4.18 10.37 -24.37
C LEU A 65 4.88 9.24 -25.16
N ASP A 66 5.96 9.59 -25.80
CA ASP A 66 6.91 8.66 -26.40
C ASP A 66 7.69 7.97 -25.26
N GLY A 67 7.38 6.71 -25.00
CA GLY A 67 7.98 5.92 -23.92
C GLY A 67 9.20 5.14 -24.33
N ASP A 68 9.31 4.72 -25.58
CA ASP A 68 10.42 3.94 -26.11
C ASP A 68 11.47 4.77 -26.87
N GLY A 69 11.19 6.05 -27.12
CA GLY A 69 12.13 6.97 -27.74
C GLY A 69 12.19 6.89 -29.27
N ASP A 70 11.15 6.35 -29.92
CA ASP A 70 11.09 6.23 -31.38
C ASP A 70 10.69 7.55 -32.09
N GLY A 71 10.35 8.59 -31.32
CA GLY A 71 9.93 9.91 -31.79
C GLY A 71 8.42 10.03 -32.00
N LYS A 72 7.63 9.07 -31.60
CA LYS A 72 6.16 9.07 -31.71
C LYS A 72 5.52 8.64 -30.40
N ALA A 73 4.36 9.18 -30.10
CA ALA A 73 3.50 8.70 -29.03
C ALA A 73 2.34 7.92 -29.65
N ASP A 74 2.37 6.60 -29.54
CA ASP A 74 1.35 5.70 -30.11
C ASP A 74 0.54 5.01 -29.01
N ILE A 75 -0.75 5.26 -28.97
CA ILE A 75 -1.69 4.69 -27.99
C ILE A 75 -1.72 3.16 -28.01
N TRP A 76 -1.34 2.53 -29.13
CA TRP A 76 -1.27 1.08 -29.32
C TRP A 76 0.11 0.51 -29.02
N ASN A 77 1.12 1.34 -28.87
CA ASN A 77 2.43 0.94 -28.40
C ASN A 77 2.41 0.75 -26.88
N PRO A 78 2.62 -0.48 -26.35
CA PRO A 78 2.54 -0.73 -24.91
C PRO A 78 3.56 0.04 -24.09
N HIS A 79 4.77 0.26 -24.62
CA HIS A 79 5.83 1.02 -23.93
C HIS A 79 5.44 2.49 -23.75
N ASP A 80 4.86 3.10 -24.78
CA ASP A 80 4.34 4.46 -24.72
C ASP A 80 3.14 4.57 -23.77
N ALA A 81 2.22 3.60 -23.86
CA ALA A 81 1.02 3.58 -23.05
C ALA A 81 1.32 3.41 -21.54
N ILE A 82 2.25 2.52 -21.17
CA ILE A 82 2.65 2.31 -19.77
C ILE A 82 3.36 3.55 -19.22
N TRP A 83 4.25 4.15 -19.99
CA TRP A 83 4.93 5.39 -19.59
C TRP A 83 3.95 6.55 -19.42
N SER A 84 3.05 6.73 -20.39
CA SER A 84 1.98 7.73 -20.32
C SER A 84 1.05 7.52 -19.13
N GLN A 85 0.70 6.26 -18.82
CA GLN A 85 -0.13 5.91 -17.68
C GLN A 85 0.50 6.37 -16.36
N GLY A 86 1.79 6.09 -16.14
CA GLY A 86 2.49 6.50 -14.93
C GLY A 86 2.51 8.02 -14.76
N ASN A 87 2.82 8.75 -15.85
CA ASN A 87 2.81 10.21 -15.84
C ASN A 87 1.41 10.77 -15.58
N TYR A 88 0.39 10.27 -16.26
CA TYR A 88 -0.99 10.72 -16.10
C TYR A 88 -1.53 10.42 -14.69
N MET A 89 -1.24 9.25 -14.14
CA MET A 89 -1.59 8.91 -12.76
C MET A 89 -0.94 9.87 -11.75
N CYS A 90 0.32 10.24 -11.96
CA CYS A 90 1.01 11.20 -11.09
C CYS A 90 0.46 12.63 -11.22
N ASP A 91 0.08 13.05 -12.42
CA ASP A 91 -0.62 14.32 -12.64
C ASP A 91 -1.98 14.35 -11.92
N LEU A 92 -2.76 13.29 -12.04
CA LEU A 92 -4.03 13.14 -11.30
C LEU A 92 -3.82 13.16 -9.80
N ALA A 93 -2.80 12.44 -9.29
CA ALA A 93 -2.47 12.43 -7.86
C ALA A 93 -2.14 13.83 -7.33
N SER A 94 -1.38 14.62 -8.09
CA SER A 94 -1.06 16.01 -7.75
C SER A 94 -2.31 16.90 -7.69
N GLN A 95 -3.21 16.73 -8.64
CA GLN A 95 -4.49 17.47 -8.67
C GLN A 95 -5.41 17.06 -7.51
N VAL A 96 -5.47 15.76 -7.18
CA VAL A 96 -6.20 15.22 -6.03
C VAL A 96 -5.65 15.82 -4.73
N GLU A 97 -4.34 15.82 -4.53
CA GLU A 97 -3.70 16.41 -3.34
C GLU A 97 -4.01 17.90 -3.20
N THR A 98 -3.96 18.65 -4.30
CA THR A 98 -4.31 20.07 -4.32
C THR A 98 -5.78 20.28 -3.92
N ALA A 99 -6.69 19.47 -4.44
CA ALA A 99 -8.10 19.54 -4.11
C ALA A 99 -8.39 19.12 -2.65
N LYS A 100 -7.65 18.15 -2.10
CA LYS A 100 -7.72 17.78 -0.67
C LYS A 100 -7.28 18.94 0.23
N LYS A 101 -6.13 19.55 -0.08
CA LYS A 101 -5.63 20.71 0.68
C LYS A 101 -6.60 21.89 0.68
N SER A 102 -7.37 22.09 -0.38
CA SER A 102 -8.40 23.12 -0.48
C SER A 102 -9.76 22.70 0.12
N GLY A 103 -9.86 21.51 0.71
CA GLY A 103 -11.08 20.98 1.30
C GLY A 103 -12.15 20.54 0.29
N ARG A 104 -11.82 20.46 -1.00
CA ARG A 104 -12.75 20.03 -2.06
C ARG A 104 -12.89 18.53 -2.17
N LEU A 105 -11.92 17.75 -1.69
CA LEU A 105 -11.91 16.31 -1.69
C LEU A 105 -11.60 15.76 -0.30
N ALA A 106 -12.24 14.64 0.05
CA ALA A 106 -11.93 13.83 1.22
C ALA A 106 -11.73 12.38 0.81
N GLY A 107 -10.70 11.74 1.36
CA GLY A 107 -10.40 10.33 1.12
C GLY A 107 -8.91 10.05 0.91
N ASP A 108 -8.59 8.79 0.69
CA ASP A 108 -7.23 8.33 0.37
C ASP A 108 -6.81 8.81 -1.03
N THR A 109 -5.60 9.34 -1.14
CA THR A 109 -5.10 9.94 -2.39
C THR A 109 -5.00 8.92 -3.52
N LEU A 110 -4.50 7.72 -3.26
CA LEU A 110 -4.39 6.68 -4.29
C LEU A 110 -5.77 6.23 -4.78
N GLN A 111 -6.71 6.01 -3.87
CA GLN A 111 -8.07 5.59 -4.22
C GLN A 111 -8.78 6.67 -5.06
N LEU A 112 -8.66 7.94 -4.67
CA LEU A 112 -9.21 9.06 -5.43
C LEU A 112 -8.54 9.21 -6.80
N THR A 113 -7.24 8.97 -6.90
CA THR A 113 -6.49 9.00 -8.16
C THR A 113 -6.93 7.89 -9.12
N LEU A 114 -7.08 6.66 -8.62
CA LEU A 114 -7.63 5.55 -9.40
C LEU A 114 -9.07 5.81 -9.86
N ALA A 115 -9.91 6.37 -8.97
CA ALA A 115 -11.27 6.78 -9.33
C ALA A 115 -11.27 7.86 -10.41
N ALA A 116 -10.34 8.83 -10.34
CA ALA A 116 -10.21 9.87 -11.34
C ALA A 116 -9.74 9.33 -12.70
N TYR A 117 -8.88 8.32 -12.72
CA TYR A 117 -8.47 7.65 -13.96
C TYR A 117 -9.67 6.96 -14.65
N ASN A 118 -10.49 6.24 -13.89
CA ASN A 118 -11.65 5.50 -14.41
C ASN A 118 -12.84 6.41 -14.74
N ALA A 119 -13.28 7.24 -13.78
CA ALA A 119 -14.51 8.04 -13.89
C ALA A 119 -14.29 9.48 -14.34
N GLY A 120 -13.03 9.91 -14.45
CA GLY A 120 -12.64 11.30 -14.68
C GLY A 120 -12.59 12.15 -13.39
N LEU A 121 -11.59 13.02 -13.32
CA LEU A 121 -11.37 13.91 -12.16
C LEU A 121 -12.60 14.82 -11.91
N GLY A 122 -13.29 15.24 -12.96
CA GLY A 122 -14.51 16.05 -12.84
C GLY A 122 -15.60 15.40 -11.99
N ASN A 123 -15.81 14.08 -12.15
CA ASN A 123 -16.76 13.34 -11.32
C ASN A 123 -16.26 13.21 -9.88
N VAL A 124 -14.97 12.92 -9.66
CA VAL A 124 -14.39 12.87 -8.30
C VAL A 124 -14.57 14.22 -7.59
N LEU A 125 -14.29 15.33 -8.26
CA LEU A 125 -14.50 16.67 -7.71
C LEU A 125 -15.99 17.00 -7.46
N LYS A 126 -16.87 16.55 -8.34
CA LYS A 126 -18.32 16.75 -8.20
C LYS A 126 -18.88 16.07 -6.96
N TYR A 127 -18.42 14.86 -6.66
CA TYR A 127 -18.87 14.09 -5.50
C TYR A 127 -18.07 14.38 -4.23
N GLY A 128 -16.93 15.05 -4.33
CA GLY A 128 -16.04 15.36 -3.20
C GLY A 128 -15.31 14.11 -2.63
N THR A 129 -15.49 12.97 -3.26
CA THR A 129 -14.92 11.67 -2.88
C THR A 129 -14.98 10.71 -4.08
N ILE A 130 -14.73 9.41 -3.88
CA ILE A 130 -14.94 8.40 -4.92
C ILE A 130 -16.41 8.45 -5.36
N PRO A 131 -16.71 8.66 -6.66
CA PRO A 131 -18.07 8.65 -7.15
C PRO A 131 -18.77 7.32 -6.83
N PRO A 132 -20.06 7.33 -6.43
CA PRO A 132 -20.79 6.11 -6.06
C PRO A 132 -21.21 5.28 -7.29
N PHE A 133 -20.34 5.19 -8.28
CA PHE A 133 -20.54 4.36 -9.45
C PHE A 133 -20.01 2.96 -9.16
N THR A 134 -20.84 1.95 -9.34
CA THR A 134 -20.46 0.53 -9.08
C THR A 134 -19.19 0.14 -9.83
N GLU A 135 -19.06 0.55 -11.09
CA GLU A 135 -17.86 0.31 -11.90
C GLU A 135 -16.62 0.92 -11.24
N THR A 136 -16.67 2.19 -10.85
CA THR A 136 -15.52 2.91 -10.29
C THR A 136 -15.14 2.38 -8.90
N THR A 137 -16.11 2.10 -8.04
CA THR A 137 -15.83 1.53 -6.71
C THR A 137 -15.20 0.16 -6.80
N ASN A 138 -15.68 -0.70 -7.72
CA ASN A 138 -15.09 -2.01 -7.97
C ASN A 138 -13.71 -1.91 -8.62
N TYR A 139 -13.50 -0.97 -9.53
CA TYR A 139 -12.22 -0.70 -10.17
C TYR A 139 -11.14 -0.37 -9.14
N VAL A 140 -11.41 0.61 -8.28
CA VAL A 140 -10.49 1.03 -7.22
C VAL A 140 -10.14 -0.14 -6.30
N LYS A 141 -11.15 -0.85 -5.79
CA LYS A 141 -10.96 -1.98 -4.90
C LYS A 141 -10.12 -3.07 -5.54
N ARG A 142 -10.47 -3.47 -6.76
CA ARG A 142 -9.81 -4.58 -7.46
C ARG A 142 -8.35 -4.29 -7.76
N ILE A 143 -8.01 -3.08 -8.17
CA ILE A 143 -6.62 -2.70 -8.45
C ILE A 143 -5.78 -2.75 -7.18
N ILE A 144 -6.29 -2.22 -6.07
CA ILE A 144 -5.58 -2.27 -4.79
C ILE A 144 -5.38 -3.72 -4.34
N ASP A 145 -6.42 -4.55 -4.42
CA ASP A 145 -6.34 -5.97 -4.06
C ASP A 145 -5.32 -6.73 -4.95
N LEU A 146 -5.33 -6.49 -6.26
CA LEU A 146 -4.37 -7.09 -7.20
C LEU A 146 -2.94 -6.61 -6.96
N ALA A 147 -2.74 -5.33 -6.75
CA ALA A 147 -1.41 -4.77 -6.48
C ALA A 147 -0.76 -5.47 -5.28
N ARG A 148 -1.53 -5.68 -4.23
CA ARG A 148 -1.07 -6.31 -2.99
C ARG A 148 -0.90 -7.81 -3.10
N SER A 149 -1.89 -8.50 -3.65
CA SER A 149 -1.91 -9.98 -3.68
C SER A 149 -1.04 -10.58 -4.77
N LYS A 150 -0.83 -9.87 -5.88
CA LYS A 150 -0.17 -10.41 -7.07
C LYS A 150 1.11 -9.66 -7.43
N TYR A 151 1.11 -8.34 -7.40
CA TYR A 151 2.16 -7.53 -8.00
C TYR A 151 3.16 -6.92 -7.02
N THR A 152 2.86 -6.90 -5.73
CA THR A 152 3.89 -6.53 -4.75
C THR A 152 4.95 -7.62 -4.73
N SER A 153 6.17 -7.30 -5.13
CA SER A 153 7.27 -8.22 -4.96
C SER A 153 7.52 -8.36 -3.47
N SER A 154 7.23 -9.49 -2.92
CA SER A 154 7.84 -9.94 -1.69
C SER A 154 9.34 -10.11 -1.99
N GLY A 155 10.06 -9.00 -2.03
CA GLY A 155 11.51 -8.96 -2.16
C GLY A 155 12.13 -9.37 -0.85
N GLY A 156 11.92 -10.58 -0.45
CA GLY A 156 12.47 -11.18 0.75
C GLY A 156 12.13 -12.63 0.73
N ASP A 157 13.12 -13.41 0.94
CA ASP A 157 13.11 -14.77 1.34
C ASP A 157 11.83 -15.09 2.16
N ASP A 158 10.78 -15.57 1.48
CA ASP A 158 9.57 -16.09 2.11
C ASP A 158 9.89 -17.51 2.64
N SER A 159 11.03 -17.59 3.32
CA SER A 159 11.58 -18.79 3.98
C SER A 159 10.71 -19.28 5.14
N GLY A 160 9.40 -18.99 5.08
CA GLY A 160 8.43 -19.35 6.11
C GLY A 160 8.49 -18.46 7.37
N ALA A 161 7.52 -18.64 8.24
CA ALA A 161 7.48 -17.97 9.53
C ALA A 161 8.68 -18.40 10.37
N THR A 162 9.37 -17.43 10.97
CA THR A 162 10.48 -17.72 11.89
C THR A 162 9.93 -17.82 13.30
N VAL A 163 9.85 -19.02 13.83
CA VAL A 163 9.44 -19.26 15.23
C VAL A 163 10.45 -18.62 16.17
N GLY A 164 9.97 -17.86 17.13
CA GLY A 164 10.82 -17.18 18.10
C GLY A 164 10.12 -16.06 18.84
N THR A 165 10.85 -15.45 19.78
CA THR A 165 10.39 -14.33 20.59
C THR A 165 11.33 -13.15 20.42
N LEU A 166 10.79 -11.95 20.27
CA LEU A 166 11.55 -10.72 20.14
C LEU A 166 12.36 -10.40 21.40
N SER A 167 13.54 -9.87 21.23
CA SER A 167 14.37 -9.36 22.33
C SER A 167 14.66 -7.85 22.10
N PRO A 168 14.59 -7.01 23.15
CA PRO A 168 14.13 -7.34 24.50
C PRO A 168 12.65 -7.70 24.56
N LYS A 169 12.27 -8.58 25.47
CA LYS A 169 10.86 -8.96 25.67
C LYS A 169 10.03 -7.80 26.19
N LEU A 170 8.72 -7.83 25.93
CA LEU A 170 7.78 -6.93 26.56
C LEU A 170 7.79 -7.09 28.08
N VAL A 171 7.68 -5.97 28.76
CA VAL A 171 7.37 -5.93 30.21
C VAL A 171 5.88 -5.65 30.33
N MET A 172 5.13 -6.53 30.97
CA MET A 172 3.68 -6.44 31.08
C MET A 172 3.29 -5.79 32.40
N SER A 173 2.26 -4.94 32.39
CA SER A 173 1.60 -4.42 33.60
C SER A 173 0.56 -5.42 34.13
N ASP A 174 -0.15 -6.07 33.22
CA ASP A 174 -1.17 -7.11 33.48
C ASP A 174 -1.22 -8.09 32.30
N SER A 175 -2.32 -8.80 32.11
CA SER A 175 -2.44 -9.88 31.12
C SER A 175 -2.35 -9.41 29.67
N TRP A 176 -2.53 -8.11 29.39
CA TRP A 176 -2.58 -7.60 28.02
C TRP A 176 -2.05 -6.15 27.80
N HIS A 177 -1.78 -5.40 28.89
CA HIS A 177 -1.17 -4.08 28.82
C HIS A 177 0.35 -4.15 28.99
N VAL A 178 1.05 -3.43 28.16
CA VAL A 178 2.51 -3.30 28.18
C VAL A 178 2.90 -2.14 29.10
N ASN A 179 3.84 -2.38 30.02
CA ASN A 179 4.46 -1.35 30.85
C ASN A 179 5.64 -0.74 30.09
N ILE A 180 5.37 0.28 29.30
CA ILE A 180 6.39 0.93 28.44
C ILE A 180 7.45 1.66 29.25
N GLU A 181 7.12 2.19 30.42
CA GLU A 181 8.10 2.88 31.28
C GLU A 181 9.11 1.89 31.86
N ALA A 182 8.64 0.71 32.29
CA ALA A 182 9.54 -0.35 32.73
C ALA A 182 10.45 -0.89 31.60
N MET A 183 10.09 -0.65 30.33
CA MET A 183 10.94 -0.95 29.18
C MET A 183 11.94 0.17 28.86
N GLY A 184 11.99 1.24 29.66
CA GLY A 184 12.80 2.42 29.38
C GLY A 184 12.25 3.30 28.25
N LEU A 185 10.99 3.11 27.89
CA LEU A 185 10.29 3.91 26.88
C LEU A 185 9.39 4.93 27.57
N HIS A 186 9.12 6.02 26.92
CA HIS A 186 8.24 7.08 27.43
C HIS A 186 7.18 7.40 26.38
N TYR A 187 6.02 7.85 26.83
CA TYR A 187 4.99 8.42 25.95
C TYR A 187 5.45 9.79 25.39
N ALA A 188 6.67 9.82 24.86
CA ALA A 188 7.18 10.97 24.16
C ALA A 188 6.69 10.96 22.71
N ARG A 189 6.52 12.17 22.19
CA ARG A 189 6.22 12.33 20.77
C ARG A 189 7.38 11.77 19.96
N PHE A 190 7.10 10.79 19.14
CA PHE A 190 8.03 10.33 18.12
C PHE A 190 7.89 11.23 16.89
N PRO A 191 8.97 11.64 16.22
CA PRO A 191 8.87 12.49 15.05
C PRO A 191 7.84 11.95 14.06
N ASP A 192 6.93 12.81 13.61
CA ASP A 192 5.88 12.57 12.62
C ASP A 192 4.79 11.54 12.97
N TYR A 193 4.80 10.99 14.20
CA TYR A 193 3.76 10.10 14.69
C TYR A 193 3.20 10.57 16.02
N ASP A 194 1.89 10.71 16.09
CA ASP A 194 1.22 11.13 17.32
C ASP A 194 1.20 10.01 18.36
N THR A 195 1.42 10.38 19.61
CA THR A 195 1.38 9.46 20.76
C THR A 195 0.07 8.68 20.80
N TYR A 196 0.16 7.40 21.14
CA TYR A 196 -0.94 6.43 21.16
C TYR A 196 -1.51 6.05 19.78
N GLN A 197 -0.93 6.49 18.69
CA GLN A 197 -1.22 5.94 17.37
C GLN A 197 -0.52 4.58 17.19
N CYS A 198 -1.07 3.75 16.32
CA CYS A 198 -0.45 2.47 15.97
C CYS A 198 0.94 2.67 15.35
N THR A 199 1.08 3.68 14.52
CA THR A 199 2.32 4.06 13.84
C THR A 199 3.39 4.55 14.83
N TRP A 200 3.00 5.32 15.84
CA TRP A 200 3.88 5.76 16.92
C TRP A 200 4.50 4.57 17.68
N TRP A 201 3.67 3.59 18.09
CA TRP A 201 4.20 2.44 18.81
C TRP A 201 5.11 1.59 17.93
N ALA A 202 4.70 1.29 16.70
CA ALA A 202 5.50 0.50 15.77
C ALA A 202 6.87 1.16 15.52
N ALA A 203 6.92 2.47 15.32
CA ALA A 203 8.17 3.21 15.15
C ALA A 203 9.04 3.16 16.41
N MET A 204 8.49 3.40 17.60
CA MET A 204 9.22 3.33 18.86
C MET A 204 9.78 1.93 19.12
N ARG A 205 8.96 0.90 18.97
CA ARG A 205 9.39 -0.48 19.22
C ARG A 205 10.46 -0.92 18.22
N ARG A 206 10.32 -0.58 16.96
CA ARG A 206 11.34 -0.85 15.93
C ARG A 206 12.65 -0.12 16.23
N ASN A 207 12.59 1.11 16.70
CA ASN A 207 13.80 1.85 17.13
C ASN A 207 14.48 1.15 18.32
N GLN A 208 13.71 0.73 19.33
CA GLN A 208 14.23 0.03 20.51
C GLN A 208 15.00 -1.26 20.16
N ILE A 209 14.54 -1.99 19.16
CA ILE A 209 15.18 -3.25 18.74
C ILE A 209 16.28 -3.06 17.69
N GLY A 210 16.65 -1.81 17.40
CA GLY A 210 17.71 -1.49 16.44
C GLY A 210 17.32 -1.71 14.96
N LYS A 211 16.04 -1.74 14.65
CA LYS A 211 15.49 -1.87 13.29
C LYS A 211 14.56 -0.69 12.98
N PRO A 212 15.03 0.56 13.00
CA PRO A 212 14.19 1.72 12.83
C PRO A 212 13.45 1.68 11.49
N VAL A 213 12.27 2.28 11.46
CA VAL A 213 11.53 2.56 10.24
C VAL A 213 11.65 4.04 9.89
N ASP A 214 11.39 4.37 8.62
CA ASP A 214 11.36 5.77 8.19
C ASP A 214 10.28 6.56 8.93
N ALA A 215 10.52 7.86 9.14
CA ALA A 215 9.59 8.73 9.84
C ALA A 215 8.31 9.03 9.03
N HIS A 216 8.34 8.85 7.70
CA HIS A 216 7.29 9.24 6.77
C HIS A 216 6.61 8.04 6.11
N MET A 217 6.25 7.02 6.89
CA MET A 217 5.61 5.81 6.37
C MET A 217 4.14 6.00 5.98
N GLY A 218 3.51 7.07 6.42
CA GLY A 218 2.10 7.36 6.20
C GLY A 218 1.16 6.68 7.20
N ASN A 219 -0.09 6.49 6.81
CA ASN A 219 -1.10 5.77 7.62
C ASN A 219 -0.81 4.26 7.65
N GLY A 220 -1.40 3.54 8.60
CA GLY A 220 -1.15 2.12 8.80
C GLY A 220 -1.25 1.27 7.53
N ALA A 221 -2.32 1.46 6.75
CA ALA A 221 -2.52 0.75 5.48
C ALA A 221 -1.52 1.11 4.37
N GLN A 222 -0.70 2.13 4.54
CA GLN A 222 0.29 2.59 3.55
C GLN A 222 1.71 2.10 3.88
N TRP A 223 1.92 1.56 5.06
CA TRP A 223 3.26 1.23 5.54
C TRP A 223 3.95 0.16 4.70
N ASN A 224 3.24 -0.88 4.30
CA ASN A 224 3.78 -1.94 3.44
C ASN A 224 4.27 -1.39 2.09
N ASP A 225 3.44 -0.57 1.44
CA ASP A 225 3.78 0.02 0.13
C ASP A 225 4.92 1.02 0.25
N THR A 226 4.89 1.86 1.29
CA THR A 226 5.98 2.82 1.56
C THR A 226 7.27 2.09 1.92
N ALA A 227 7.21 1.03 2.74
CA ALA A 227 8.37 0.22 3.08
C ALA A 227 9.01 -0.41 1.85
N ALA A 228 8.20 -1.03 0.98
CA ALA A 228 8.70 -1.63 -0.26
C ALA A 228 9.40 -0.59 -1.15
N ARG A 229 8.82 0.61 -1.27
CA ARG A 229 9.40 1.72 -2.04
C ARG A 229 10.71 2.23 -1.45
N LEU A 230 10.83 2.25 -0.12
CA LEU A 230 12.04 2.67 0.60
C LEU A 230 13.11 1.57 0.68
N GLY A 231 12.84 0.38 0.10
CA GLY A 231 13.79 -0.72 0.06
C GLY A 231 13.77 -1.66 1.26
N TYR A 232 12.77 -1.54 2.15
CA TYR A 232 12.54 -2.55 3.19
C TYR A 232 12.03 -3.83 2.55
N LYS A 233 12.40 -4.97 3.16
CA LYS A 233 11.82 -6.25 2.77
C LYS A 233 10.41 -6.35 3.32
N VAL A 234 9.44 -6.61 2.44
CA VAL A 234 8.05 -6.83 2.80
C VAL A 234 7.65 -8.24 2.37
N GLY A 235 7.14 -9.04 3.29
CA GLY A 235 6.78 -10.44 3.04
C GLY A 235 5.41 -10.82 3.59
N ARG A 236 5.07 -12.10 3.45
CA ARG A 236 3.81 -12.69 3.94
C ARG A 236 3.99 -13.56 5.18
N SER A 237 5.21 -13.89 5.52
CA SER A 237 5.55 -14.78 6.64
C SER A 237 6.11 -13.98 7.81
N PRO A 238 5.51 -14.08 9.01
CA PRO A 238 5.91 -13.29 10.16
C PRO A 238 7.26 -13.74 10.74
N LYS A 239 8.04 -12.76 11.21
CA LYS A 239 9.24 -12.97 12.01
C LYS A 239 9.18 -12.08 13.26
N PRO A 240 9.74 -12.46 14.40
CA PRO A 240 9.84 -11.58 15.56
C PRO A 240 10.55 -10.26 15.20
N GLY A 241 9.93 -9.15 15.57
CA GLY A 241 10.41 -7.80 15.27
C GLY A 241 9.87 -7.19 13.98
N ASP A 242 9.10 -7.92 13.19
CA ASP A 242 8.44 -7.36 12.02
C ASP A 242 7.35 -6.36 12.40
N VAL A 243 7.10 -5.41 11.51
CA VAL A 243 5.85 -4.65 11.55
C VAL A 243 4.81 -5.41 10.75
N MET A 244 3.74 -5.84 11.40
CA MET A 244 2.55 -6.37 10.74
C MET A 244 1.69 -5.20 10.28
N CYS A 245 1.44 -5.15 8.98
CA CYS A 245 0.57 -4.15 8.35
C CYS A 245 -0.79 -4.80 8.07
N PHE A 246 -1.84 -4.10 8.45
CA PHE A 246 -3.24 -4.50 8.23
C PHE A 246 -3.86 -3.54 7.22
N GLU A 247 -4.47 -4.10 6.22
CA GLU A 247 -5.31 -3.33 5.32
C GLU A 247 -6.53 -2.77 6.05
N ALA A 248 -7.14 -1.74 5.47
CA ALA A 248 -8.35 -1.14 6.02
C ALA A 248 -9.44 -2.20 6.26
N GLY A 249 -9.96 -2.25 7.48
CA GLY A 249 -11.01 -3.19 7.91
C GLY A 249 -10.57 -4.63 8.15
N VAL A 250 -9.31 -4.98 7.98
CA VAL A 250 -8.81 -6.35 8.18
C VAL A 250 -8.52 -6.59 9.66
N LEU A 251 -9.04 -7.70 10.21
CA LEU A 251 -8.85 -8.11 11.60
C LEU A 251 -9.21 -7.02 12.64
N GLY A 252 -10.19 -6.18 12.33
CA GLY A 252 -10.63 -5.08 13.18
C GLY A 252 -9.81 -3.79 13.05
N ALA A 253 -8.92 -3.72 12.07
CA ALA A 253 -8.23 -2.47 11.73
C ALA A 253 -9.23 -1.39 11.30
N ASP A 254 -8.85 -0.13 11.48
CA ASP A 254 -9.65 1.00 11.01
C ASP A 254 -10.01 0.85 9.53
N GLY A 255 -11.27 1.11 9.19
CA GLY A 255 -11.80 0.91 7.84
C GLY A 255 -11.29 1.91 6.81
N TYR A 256 -10.53 2.91 7.23
CA TYR A 256 -9.95 3.94 6.37
C TYR A 256 -8.42 3.99 6.46
N TYR A 257 -7.89 4.03 7.69
CA TYR A 257 -6.45 4.19 7.94
C TYR A 257 -5.69 2.87 8.00
N GLY A 258 -6.40 1.73 8.11
CA GLY A 258 -5.77 0.45 8.40
C GLY A 258 -5.11 0.42 9.77
N HIS A 259 -4.09 -0.42 9.93
CA HIS A 259 -3.40 -0.54 11.21
C HIS A 259 -1.97 -1.07 11.03
N VAL A 260 -1.12 -0.85 12.05
CA VAL A 260 0.17 -1.50 12.18
C VAL A 260 0.39 -1.99 13.62
N ALA A 261 1.11 -3.10 13.75
CA ALA A 261 1.50 -3.68 15.02
C ALA A 261 2.89 -4.29 14.91
N VAL A 262 3.52 -4.62 16.03
CA VAL A 262 4.84 -5.28 16.05
C VAL A 262 4.67 -6.73 16.43
N VAL A 263 5.28 -7.63 15.67
CA VAL A 263 5.32 -9.06 15.96
C VAL A 263 6.30 -9.33 17.09
N GLU A 264 5.80 -9.67 18.25
CA GLU A 264 6.60 -9.95 19.44
C GLU A 264 7.02 -11.43 19.54
N GLN A 265 6.17 -12.32 19.06
CA GLN A 265 6.42 -13.74 19.09
C GLN A 265 5.73 -14.45 17.92
N VAL A 266 6.41 -15.42 17.36
CA VAL A 266 5.86 -16.38 16.41
C VAL A 266 5.92 -17.77 17.05
N ASN A 267 4.78 -18.41 17.20
CA ASN A 267 4.65 -19.71 17.84
C ASN A 267 4.78 -20.86 16.83
N SER A 268 5.11 -22.05 17.32
CA SER A 268 5.25 -23.25 16.48
C SER A 268 3.94 -23.72 15.85
N ASP A 269 2.78 -23.32 16.40
CA ASP A 269 1.46 -23.58 15.83
C ASP A 269 1.08 -22.57 14.72
N GLY A 270 1.98 -21.61 14.43
CA GLY A 270 1.78 -20.55 13.46
C GLY A 270 0.95 -19.36 13.95
N SER A 271 0.55 -19.33 15.22
CA SER A 271 -0.01 -18.13 15.83
C SER A 271 1.07 -17.12 16.14
N ILE A 272 0.69 -15.84 16.26
CA ILE A 272 1.61 -14.76 16.61
C ILE A 272 1.06 -13.95 17.78
N LEU A 273 1.98 -13.43 18.60
CA LEU A 273 1.70 -12.39 19.57
C LEU A 273 2.15 -11.07 18.97
N ILE A 274 1.27 -10.08 18.94
CA ILE A 274 1.58 -8.72 18.51
C ILE A 274 1.46 -7.74 19.67
N SER A 275 2.20 -6.63 19.61
CA SER A 275 1.99 -5.46 20.44
C SER A 275 1.55 -4.29 19.55
N GLN A 276 0.63 -3.48 20.04
CA GLN A 276 -0.01 -2.43 19.28
C GLN A 276 -0.51 -1.30 20.17
N SER A 277 -0.76 -0.13 19.57
CA SER A 277 -1.41 0.98 20.21
C SER A 277 -2.48 1.57 19.30
N GLY A 278 -3.36 2.36 19.85
CA GLY A 278 -4.40 3.07 19.10
C GLY A 278 -5.09 4.09 20.00
N THR A 279 -5.61 5.14 19.41
CA THR A 279 -6.30 6.22 20.13
C THR A 279 -7.47 5.75 20.98
N GLY A 280 -8.13 4.65 20.57
CA GLY A 280 -9.23 4.05 21.35
C GLY A 280 -8.79 3.39 22.64
N TRP A 281 -7.54 2.93 22.73
CA TRP A 281 -7.00 2.27 23.93
C TRP A 281 -6.24 3.21 24.84
N MET A 282 -5.61 4.24 24.30
CA MET A 282 -4.69 5.16 24.99
C MET A 282 -3.61 4.40 25.79
N ALA A 283 -3.17 3.26 25.28
CA ALA A 283 -2.22 2.35 25.87
C ALA A 283 -1.55 1.49 24.82
N VAL A 284 -0.45 0.84 25.17
CA VAL A 284 0.12 -0.26 24.38
C VAL A 284 -0.44 -1.58 24.90
N VAL A 285 -1.00 -2.36 24.01
CA VAL A 285 -1.67 -3.63 24.35
C VAL A 285 -1.12 -4.78 23.52
N THR A 286 -1.34 -6.01 23.98
CA THR A 286 -1.00 -7.21 23.23
C THR A 286 -2.25 -7.92 22.72
N GLN A 287 -2.07 -8.65 21.61
CA GLN A 287 -3.10 -9.51 21.05
C GLN A 287 -2.45 -10.75 20.43
N THR A 288 -3.08 -11.90 20.62
CA THR A 288 -2.72 -13.12 19.89
C THR A 288 -3.60 -13.24 18.65
N ILE A 289 -2.95 -13.46 17.50
CA ILE A 289 -3.62 -13.76 16.23
C ILE A 289 -3.34 -15.22 15.90
N SER A 290 -4.39 -16.00 15.75
CA SER A 290 -4.25 -17.42 15.45
C SER A 290 -3.77 -17.67 14.02
N SER A 291 -3.15 -18.82 13.79
CA SER A 291 -2.77 -19.26 12.44
C SER A 291 -3.97 -19.30 11.48
N ALA A 292 -5.15 -19.67 11.97
CA ALA A 292 -6.37 -19.66 11.18
C ALA A 292 -6.78 -18.23 10.74
N GLN A 293 -6.71 -17.25 11.66
CA GLN A 293 -6.99 -15.84 11.35
C GLN A 293 -5.99 -15.29 10.34
N LEU A 294 -4.69 -15.59 10.48
CA LEU A 294 -3.67 -15.17 9.53
C LEU A 294 -3.93 -15.73 8.13
N LYS A 295 -4.22 -17.02 8.03
CA LYS A 295 -4.55 -17.69 6.76
C LYS A 295 -5.81 -17.12 6.11
N ALA A 296 -6.87 -16.91 6.89
CA ALA A 296 -8.12 -16.35 6.39
C ALA A 296 -7.98 -14.90 5.88
N ASN A 297 -6.99 -14.18 6.37
CA ASN A 297 -6.74 -12.77 6.03
C ASN A 297 -5.40 -12.55 5.28
N ALA A 298 -4.84 -13.61 4.68
CA ALA A 298 -3.50 -13.55 4.06
C ALA A 298 -3.36 -12.47 2.98
N GLY A 299 -4.45 -12.13 2.27
CA GLY A 299 -4.47 -11.03 1.29
C GLY A 299 -4.45 -9.64 1.91
N GLY A 300 -4.88 -9.51 3.16
CA GLY A 300 -5.03 -8.22 3.85
C GLY A 300 -3.97 -7.95 4.93
N VAL A 301 -2.95 -8.80 5.06
CA VAL A 301 -1.82 -8.60 5.98
C VAL A 301 -0.48 -8.77 5.28
N SER A 302 0.51 -8.02 5.73
CA SER A 302 1.90 -8.14 5.28
C SER A 302 2.84 -7.81 6.43
N PHE A 303 4.13 -8.16 6.28
CA PHE A 303 5.15 -7.99 7.31
C PHE A 303 6.34 -7.24 6.75
N ILE A 304 6.77 -6.16 7.42
CA ILE A 304 7.99 -5.41 7.13
C ILE A 304 9.10 -6.00 8.01
N HIS A 305 10.10 -6.60 7.39
CA HIS A 305 11.22 -7.29 8.06
C HIS A 305 12.30 -6.34 8.58
#